data_53257a8024c43700669b83223c74a40c
#
_entry.id   53257a8024c43700669b83223c74a40c
#
_cell.length_a   1.000
_cell.length_b   1.000
_cell.length_c   1.000
_cell.angle_alpha   90.00
_cell.angle_beta   90.00
_cell.angle_gamma   90.00
#
_symmetry.space_group_name_H-M   'P 1'
#
loop_
_entity.id
_entity.type
_entity.pdbx_description
1 polymer ?
#
loop_
_entity_poly.entity_id
_entity_poly.type
_entity_poly.pdbx_seq_one_letter_code
_entity_poly.pdbx_strand_id
1 'polypeptide(L)'
;MIIAGANSEKFDYIKLLKYLLWIFVLVTLADSIQKLALGEKIFWGHKQTFYNNYVIFKTSFKHLVDGVNLYGQYNDEYGDYYKYSPTFAALMLPFYYLPDWIGLVIWDLLNCLLLYYGVLQLPKLTSKSKFFILSFSFIELLTSLQNSQSNAMIAGLLLFAFVSMEKGKFPLATFLIMICFYIKLTGILACVLFLFYDNKWKFVLWSAFWFVILAALPLIFTDLQTLIIQYKNWGVLLADDHSQSQGISVLGIISSWFSVEPSKTIVLLSGIFLFLLPLIKIQRFKDFDFRLLYLCSLLIWIVIFNHKAESPSYIVAI
;
A
#
# COMPACT_ATOMS: atom_id res chain seq x y z
N MET A 1 17.40 55.03 18.03
CA MET A 1 18.07 53.89 17.35
C MET A 1 16.99 52.86 17.06
N ILE A 2 16.44 52.91 15.83
CA ILE A 2 15.32 52.09 15.41
C ILE A 2 15.93 50.78 14.90
N ILE A 3 15.74 49.73 15.67
CA ILE A 3 16.09 48.36 15.21
C ILE A 3 15.03 47.94 14.19
N ALA A 4 15.42 47.98 12.92
CA ALA A 4 14.62 47.47 11.82
C ALA A 4 14.28 46.01 12.07
N GLY A 5 12.98 45.74 12.16
CA GLY A 5 12.46 44.40 12.30
C GLY A 5 12.89 43.54 11.11
N ALA A 6 13.62 42.47 11.36
CA ALA A 6 13.92 41.46 10.38
C ALA A 6 12.59 40.92 9.84
N ASN A 7 12.29 41.24 8.59
CA ASN A 7 11.26 40.54 7.81
C ASN A 7 11.63 39.07 7.79
N SER A 8 11.07 38.26 8.67
CA SER A 8 11.12 36.80 8.49
C SER A 8 10.30 36.51 7.24
N GLU A 9 10.99 36.23 6.12
CA GLU A 9 10.36 35.69 4.93
C GLU A 9 9.51 34.49 5.36
N LYS A 10 8.20 34.66 5.40
CA LYS A 10 7.27 33.57 5.66
C LYS A 10 7.42 32.63 4.46
N PHE A 11 8.03 31.47 4.67
CA PHE A 11 8.13 30.44 3.65
C PHE A 11 6.75 30.13 3.07
N ASP A 12 6.61 30.28 1.76
CA ASP A 12 5.39 29.91 1.04
C ASP A 12 5.35 28.40 0.83
N TYR A 13 4.83 27.68 1.82
CA TYR A 13 4.71 26.24 1.78
C TYR A 13 3.80 25.73 0.65
N ILE A 14 2.88 26.56 0.14
CA ILE A 14 2.03 26.18 -0.99
C ILE A 14 2.90 26.12 -2.27
N LYS A 15 3.78 27.12 -2.45
CA LYS A 15 4.75 27.11 -3.56
C LYS A 15 5.76 25.98 -3.42
N LEU A 16 6.24 25.71 -2.20
CA LEU A 16 7.15 24.58 -1.93
C LEU A 16 6.50 23.23 -2.23
N LEU A 17 5.23 23.03 -1.89
CA LEU A 17 4.49 21.81 -2.26
C LEU A 17 4.42 21.64 -3.78
N LYS A 18 4.20 22.71 -4.56
CA LYS A 18 4.20 22.60 -6.02
C LYS A 18 5.57 22.20 -6.58
N TYR A 19 6.65 22.74 -6.03
CA TYR A 19 8.01 22.32 -6.42
C TYR A 19 8.28 20.87 -6.04
N LEU A 20 7.85 20.47 -4.85
CA LEU A 20 7.99 19.09 -4.38
C LEU A 20 7.22 18.10 -5.28
N LEU A 21 6.04 18.47 -5.79
CA LEU A 21 5.32 17.66 -6.78
C LEU A 21 6.19 17.41 -8.02
N TRP A 22 6.80 18.47 -8.58
CA TRP A 22 7.66 18.31 -9.75
C TRP A 22 8.89 17.44 -9.45
N ILE A 23 9.48 17.57 -8.25
CA ILE A 23 10.59 16.71 -7.82
C ILE A 23 10.12 15.26 -7.77
N PHE A 24 8.97 14.97 -7.17
CA PHE A 24 8.39 13.64 -7.10
C PHE A 24 8.17 13.04 -8.49
N VAL A 25 7.56 13.81 -9.40
CA VAL A 25 7.31 13.37 -10.79
C VAL A 25 8.62 13.12 -11.54
N LEU A 26 9.56 14.06 -11.50
CA LEU A 26 10.83 13.95 -12.23
C LEU A 26 11.67 12.78 -11.73
N VAL A 27 11.73 12.57 -10.41
CA VAL A 27 12.47 11.44 -9.82
C VAL A 27 11.80 10.12 -10.16
N THR A 28 10.46 10.06 -10.13
CA THR A 28 9.71 8.86 -10.56
C THR A 28 9.99 8.52 -12.03
N LEU A 29 9.97 9.51 -12.91
CA LEU A 29 10.29 9.30 -14.33
C LEU A 29 11.73 8.83 -14.53
N ALA A 30 12.69 9.45 -13.82
CA ALA A 30 14.10 9.07 -13.87
C ALA A 30 14.32 7.63 -13.40
N ASP A 31 13.66 7.22 -12.29
CA ASP A 31 13.71 5.85 -11.76
C ASP A 31 13.14 4.84 -12.76
N SER A 32 11.96 5.12 -13.33
CA SER A 32 11.35 4.25 -14.34
C SER A 32 12.26 4.09 -15.58
N ILE A 33 12.83 5.20 -16.09
CA ILE A 33 13.76 5.18 -17.22
C ILE A 33 15.02 4.38 -16.87
N GLN A 34 15.57 4.57 -15.68
CA GLN A 34 16.74 3.83 -15.21
C GLN A 34 16.48 2.32 -15.18
N LYS A 35 15.36 1.88 -14.62
CA LYS A 35 14.99 0.45 -14.56
C LYS A 35 14.84 -0.15 -15.95
N LEU A 36 14.22 0.58 -16.89
CA LEU A 36 14.06 0.14 -18.28
C LEU A 36 15.43 0.06 -18.99
N ALA A 37 16.32 1.02 -18.75
CA ALA A 37 17.67 1.05 -19.35
C ALA A 37 18.57 -0.08 -18.80
N LEU A 38 18.43 -0.44 -17.52
CA LEU A 38 19.15 -1.55 -16.90
C LEU A 38 18.68 -2.91 -17.41
N GLY A 39 17.41 -3.03 -17.82
CA GLY A 39 16.83 -4.18 -18.46
C GLY A 39 16.73 -5.39 -17.54
N GLU A 40 17.50 -6.44 -17.81
CA GLU A 40 17.43 -7.74 -17.13
C GLU A 40 18.65 -8.00 -16.24
N LYS A 41 18.44 -8.80 -15.21
CA LYS A 41 19.47 -9.26 -14.28
C LYS A 41 19.26 -10.77 -13.98
N ILE A 42 20.31 -11.45 -13.54
CA ILE A 42 20.19 -12.78 -12.96
C ILE A 42 20.10 -12.64 -11.46
N PHE A 43 19.01 -13.13 -10.89
CA PHE A 43 18.77 -13.11 -9.45
C PHE A 43 18.35 -14.52 -9.00
N TRP A 44 19.12 -15.09 -8.05
CA TRP A 44 18.95 -16.49 -7.60
C TRP A 44 18.86 -17.54 -8.72
N GLY A 45 19.63 -17.32 -9.80
CA GLY A 45 19.67 -18.24 -10.94
C GLY A 45 18.53 -18.03 -11.96
N HIS A 46 17.61 -17.11 -11.73
CA HIS A 46 16.51 -16.77 -12.63
C HIS A 46 16.73 -15.42 -13.30
N LYS A 47 16.28 -15.32 -14.55
CA LYS A 47 16.29 -14.08 -15.30
C LYS A 47 15.12 -13.21 -14.85
N GLN A 48 15.42 -12.01 -14.37
CA GLN A 48 14.45 -11.05 -13.86
C GLN A 48 14.75 -9.66 -14.42
N THR A 49 13.73 -8.82 -14.54
CA THR A 49 13.93 -7.39 -14.84
C THR A 49 14.25 -6.59 -13.58
N PHE A 50 14.79 -5.37 -13.73
CA PHE A 50 14.93 -4.43 -12.61
C PHE A 50 13.59 -3.88 -12.12
N TYR A 51 12.48 -4.14 -12.85
CA TYR A 51 11.10 -3.82 -12.49
C TYR A 51 10.23 -5.09 -12.34
N ASN A 52 10.81 -6.16 -11.82
CA ASN A 52 10.21 -7.50 -11.81
C ASN A 52 8.83 -7.56 -11.13
N ASN A 53 8.61 -6.82 -10.04
CA ASN A 53 7.29 -6.78 -9.40
C ASN A 53 6.20 -6.27 -10.37
N TYR A 54 6.51 -5.24 -11.19
CA TYR A 54 5.57 -4.78 -12.21
C TYR A 54 5.30 -5.86 -13.26
N VAL A 55 6.33 -6.62 -13.68
CA VAL A 55 6.16 -7.76 -14.62
C VAL A 55 5.28 -8.83 -14.02
N ILE A 56 5.51 -9.22 -12.76
CA ILE A 56 4.66 -10.17 -12.02
C ILE A 56 3.20 -9.70 -12.02
N PHE A 57 2.98 -8.41 -11.73
CA PHE A 57 1.63 -7.85 -11.66
C PHE A 57 0.93 -7.90 -13.01
N LYS A 58 1.53 -7.36 -14.07
CA LYS A 58 0.88 -7.32 -15.38
C LYS A 58 0.68 -8.70 -15.97
N THR A 59 1.62 -9.64 -15.78
CA THR A 59 1.54 -10.99 -16.32
C THR A 59 0.46 -11.81 -15.60
N SER A 60 0.14 -11.49 -14.35
CA SER A 60 -0.93 -12.16 -13.62
C SER A 60 -2.30 -12.03 -14.31
N PHE A 61 -2.54 -10.94 -15.06
CA PHE A 61 -3.76 -10.82 -15.87
C PHE A 61 -3.82 -11.88 -16.97
N LYS A 62 -2.71 -12.12 -17.67
CA LYS A 62 -2.64 -13.19 -18.68
C LYS A 62 -2.95 -14.55 -18.06
N HIS A 63 -2.29 -14.87 -16.94
CA HIS A 63 -2.51 -16.14 -16.24
C HIS A 63 -3.98 -16.31 -15.77
N LEU A 64 -4.63 -15.21 -15.38
CA LEU A 64 -6.05 -15.23 -15.02
C LEU A 64 -6.93 -15.57 -16.22
N VAL A 65 -6.67 -14.97 -17.39
CA VAL A 65 -7.44 -15.19 -18.63
C VAL A 65 -7.18 -16.59 -19.18
N ASP A 66 -5.93 -17.06 -19.16
CA ASP A 66 -5.54 -18.39 -19.63
C ASP A 66 -6.02 -19.51 -18.67
N GLY A 67 -6.60 -19.16 -17.51
CA GLY A 67 -7.08 -20.11 -16.52
C GLY A 67 -5.98 -20.92 -15.82
N VAL A 68 -4.71 -20.49 -15.93
CA VAL A 68 -3.59 -21.16 -15.28
C VAL A 68 -3.45 -20.71 -13.83
N ASN A 69 -2.76 -21.51 -13.00
CA ASN A 69 -2.61 -21.20 -11.58
C ASN A 69 -1.81 -19.89 -11.37
N LEU A 70 -2.43 -18.86 -10.82
CA LEU A 70 -1.77 -17.58 -10.53
C LEU A 70 -0.55 -17.71 -9.60
N TYR A 71 -0.53 -18.73 -8.77
CA TYR A 71 0.41 -18.90 -7.64
C TYR A 71 1.52 -19.91 -7.92
N GLY A 72 1.67 -20.31 -9.21
CA GLY A 72 2.80 -21.10 -9.67
C GLY A 72 4.09 -20.26 -9.73
N GLN A 73 5.22 -20.95 -9.70
CA GLN A 73 6.52 -20.33 -9.99
C GLN A 73 6.76 -20.36 -11.51
N TYR A 74 6.84 -19.19 -12.11
CA TYR A 74 7.02 -19.02 -13.57
C TYR A 74 8.46 -18.59 -13.87
N ASN A 75 9.38 -19.57 -13.85
CA ASN A 75 10.83 -19.34 -13.97
C ASN A 75 11.23 -18.73 -15.32
N ASP A 76 10.50 -19.03 -16.38
CA ASP A 76 10.77 -18.54 -17.74
C ASP A 76 10.18 -17.14 -18.00
N GLU A 77 9.31 -16.63 -17.10
CA GLU A 77 8.66 -15.33 -17.25
C GLU A 77 9.23 -14.28 -16.29
N TYR A 78 9.21 -14.54 -14.98
CA TYR A 78 9.65 -13.57 -13.96
C TYR A 78 10.36 -14.21 -12.75
N GLY A 79 10.43 -15.53 -12.66
CA GLY A 79 11.26 -16.26 -11.68
C GLY A 79 10.90 -16.03 -10.20
N ASP A 80 9.64 -15.71 -9.89
CA ASP A 80 9.16 -15.44 -8.54
C ASP A 80 7.67 -15.83 -8.42
N TYR A 81 7.03 -15.57 -7.28
CA TYR A 81 5.62 -15.87 -7.02
C TYR A 81 4.73 -14.62 -7.06
N TYR A 82 3.58 -14.75 -7.69
CA TYR A 82 2.49 -13.79 -7.52
C TYR A 82 1.81 -14.02 -6.17
N LYS A 83 1.74 -13.01 -5.30
CA LYS A 83 1.23 -13.15 -3.91
C LYS A 83 -0.05 -12.36 -3.64
N TYR A 84 -0.66 -11.84 -4.68
CA TYR A 84 -1.81 -10.94 -4.61
C TYR A 84 -3.12 -11.67 -4.97
N SER A 85 -4.27 -11.01 -4.78
CA SER A 85 -5.57 -11.64 -5.06
C SER A 85 -5.84 -11.81 -6.56
N PRO A 86 -6.75 -12.72 -6.95
CA PRO A 86 -7.25 -12.81 -8.33
C PRO A 86 -7.88 -11.50 -8.82
N THR A 87 -8.51 -10.74 -7.92
CA THR A 87 -9.05 -9.40 -8.21
C THR A 87 -7.94 -8.43 -8.64
N PHE A 88 -6.79 -8.45 -7.98
CA PHE A 88 -5.68 -7.58 -8.37
C PHE A 88 -5.14 -7.98 -9.75
N ALA A 89 -5.08 -9.27 -10.07
CA ALA A 89 -4.75 -9.73 -11.42
C ALA A 89 -5.72 -9.15 -12.47
N ALA A 90 -7.04 -9.15 -12.21
CA ALA A 90 -8.02 -8.55 -13.10
C ALA A 90 -7.84 -7.02 -13.25
N LEU A 91 -7.45 -6.31 -12.19
CA LEU A 91 -7.17 -4.88 -12.23
C LEU A 91 -5.93 -4.53 -13.06
N MET A 92 -5.05 -5.49 -13.33
CA MET A 92 -3.86 -5.29 -14.15
C MET A 92 -4.14 -5.32 -15.67
N LEU A 93 -5.41 -5.51 -16.09
CA LEU A 93 -5.85 -5.46 -17.49
C LEU A 93 -5.23 -4.30 -18.31
N PRO A 94 -5.31 -3.03 -17.87
CA PRO A 94 -4.78 -1.93 -18.67
C PRO A 94 -3.26 -2.04 -18.87
N PHE A 95 -2.55 -2.49 -17.84
CA PHE A 95 -1.09 -2.62 -17.85
C PHE A 95 -0.62 -3.79 -18.70
N TYR A 96 -1.40 -4.85 -18.79
CA TYR A 96 -1.07 -6.01 -19.62
C TYR A 96 -0.95 -5.65 -21.10
N TYR A 97 -1.86 -4.83 -21.62
CA TYR A 97 -1.86 -4.41 -23.01
C TYR A 97 -0.89 -3.27 -23.34
N LEU A 98 -0.35 -2.61 -22.33
CA LEU A 98 0.65 -1.56 -22.53
C LEU A 98 2.06 -2.17 -22.68
N PRO A 99 2.90 -1.62 -23.59
CA PRO A 99 4.32 -1.96 -23.59
C PRO A 99 4.96 -1.48 -22.29
N ASP A 100 6.02 -2.20 -21.85
CA ASP A 100 6.63 -1.98 -20.53
C ASP A 100 7.06 -0.53 -20.29
N TRP A 101 7.60 0.13 -21.31
CA TRP A 101 8.08 1.50 -21.19
C TRP A 101 6.95 2.54 -20.96
N ILE A 102 5.70 2.24 -21.35
CA ILE A 102 4.54 3.07 -21.00
C ILE A 102 3.95 2.60 -19.66
N GLY A 103 3.69 1.30 -19.55
CA GLY A 103 2.98 0.73 -18.43
C GLY A 103 3.72 0.91 -17.11
N LEU A 104 5.04 0.69 -17.08
CA LEU A 104 5.87 0.92 -15.89
C LEU A 104 5.84 2.39 -15.43
N VAL A 105 5.99 3.33 -16.37
CA VAL A 105 5.95 4.76 -16.07
C VAL A 105 4.59 5.16 -15.48
N ILE A 106 3.49 4.67 -16.06
CA ILE A 106 2.14 4.94 -15.55
C ILE A 106 1.97 4.31 -14.15
N TRP A 107 2.46 3.09 -13.95
CA TRP A 107 2.41 2.39 -12.67
C TRP A 107 3.14 3.15 -11.56
N ASP A 108 4.37 3.55 -11.82
CA ASP A 108 5.18 4.28 -10.85
C ASP A 108 4.61 5.67 -10.58
N LEU A 109 4.13 6.39 -11.60
CA LEU A 109 3.44 7.67 -11.43
C LEU A 109 2.14 7.53 -10.65
N LEU A 110 1.35 6.46 -10.87
CA LEU A 110 0.14 6.20 -10.12
C LEU A 110 0.46 6.02 -8.63
N ASN A 111 1.49 5.25 -8.30
CA ASN A 111 1.97 5.08 -6.92
C ASN A 111 2.39 6.41 -6.29
N CYS A 112 3.22 7.16 -6.98
CA CYS A 112 3.73 8.46 -6.54
C CYS A 112 2.60 9.47 -6.30
N LEU A 113 1.71 9.64 -7.29
CA LEU A 113 0.66 10.66 -7.26
C LEU A 113 -0.46 10.33 -6.26
N LEU A 114 -0.81 9.06 -6.09
CA LEU A 114 -1.80 8.66 -5.08
C LEU A 114 -1.31 8.99 -3.67
N LEU A 115 -0.04 8.71 -3.36
CA LEU A 115 0.56 9.10 -2.08
C LEU A 115 0.57 10.62 -1.92
N TYR A 116 1.11 11.33 -2.91
CA TYR A 116 1.26 12.77 -2.86
C TYR A 116 -0.09 13.47 -2.63
N TYR A 117 -1.10 13.17 -3.45
CA TYR A 117 -2.42 13.76 -3.33
C TYR A 117 -3.18 13.25 -2.10
N GLY A 118 -2.95 12.01 -1.66
CA GLY A 118 -3.48 11.48 -0.41
C GLY A 118 -3.09 12.35 0.78
N VAL A 119 -1.81 12.70 0.90
CA VAL A 119 -1.32 13.63 1.95
C VAL A 119 -1.90 15.04 1.77
N LEU A 120 -1.97 15.55 0.53
CA LEU A 120 -2.53 16.88 0.29
C LEU A 120 -4.01 17.01 0.70
N GLN A 121 -4.78 15.94 0.58
CA GLN A 121 -6.21 15.94 0.91
C GLN A 121 -6.48 15.79 2.41
N LEU A 122 -5.49 15.46 3.25
CA LEU A 122 -5.69 15.36 4.70
C LEU A 122 -6.26 16.66 5.25
N PRO A 123 -7.44 16.61 5.89
CA PRO A 123 -8.09 17.81 6.42
C PRO A 123 -7.34 18.32 7.66
N LYS A 124 -7.57 19.59 8.02
CA LYS A 124 -7.02 20.26 9.20
C LYS A 124 -5.49 20.31 9.32
N LEU A 125 -4.73 19.73 8.40
CA LEU A 125 -3.27 19.89 8.36
C LEU A 125 -2.87 21.16 7.59
N THR A 126 -1.88 21.86 8.11
CA THR A 126 -1.30 23.05 7.47
C THR A 126 -0.46 22.65 6.24
N SER A 127 -0.27 23.58 5.30
CA SER A 127 0.64 23.35 4.16
C SER A 127 2.06 23.04 4.62
N LYS A 128 2.49 23.61 5.74
CA LYS A 128 3.78 23.29 6.38
C LYS A 128 3.85 21.83 6.80
N SER A 129 2.85 21.33 7.51
CA SER A 129 2.81 19.92 7.95
C SER A 129 2.81 18.96 6.77
N LYS A 130 2.01 19.24 5.74
CA LYS A 130 1.95 18.43 4.53
C LYS A 130 3.28 18.39 3.78
N PHE A 131 3.97 19.55 3.70
CA PHE A 131 5.29 19.64 3.10
C PHE A 131 6.30 18.75 3.84
N PHE A 132 6.34 18.79 5.18
CA PHE A 132 7.25 17.96 5.94
C PHE A 132 6.92 16.47 5.83
N ILE A 133 5.64 16.08 5.90
CA ILE A 133 5.23 14.68 5.70
C ILE A 133 5.75 14.17 4.35
N LEU A 134 5.47 14.87 3.26
CA LEU A 134 5.94 14.48 1.93
C LEU A 134 7.46 14.48 1.82
N SER A 135 8.14 15.47 2.43
CA SER A 135 9.61 15.53 2.38
C SER A 135 10.25 14.36 3.11
N PHE A 136 9.73 13.95 4.27
CA PHE A 136 10.22 12.79 5.01
C PHE A 136 9.89 11.47 4.31
N SER A 137 8.72 11.36 3.68
CA SER A 137 8.32 10.15 2.96
C SER A 137 9.06 9.94 1.63
N PHE A 138 9.85 10.92 1.17
CA PHE A 138 10.47 10.89 -0.16
C PHE A 138 11.44 9.72 -0.35
N ILE A 139 12.28 9.44 0.64
CA ILE A 139 13.28 8.34 0.57
C ILE A 139 12.57 6.99 0.51
N GLU A 140 11.56 6.79 1.34
CA GLU A 140 10.79 5.53 1.36
C GLU A 140 9.93 5.38 0.11
N LEU A 141 9.41 6.49 -0.44
CA LEU A 141 8.76 6.48 -1.74
C LEU A 141 9.74 5.98 -2.83
N LEU A 142 10.95 6.53 -2.88
CA LEU A 142 11.96 6.12 -3.85
C LEU A 142 12.29 4.63 -3.70
N THR A 143 12.48 4.14 -2.48
CA THR A 143 12.69 2.72 -2.20
C THR A 143 11.54 1.85 -2.72
N SER A 144 10.30 2.29 -2.54
CA SER A 144 9.12 1.58 -3.05
C SER A 144 9.05 1.58 -4.57
N LEU A 145 9.37 2.71 -5.23
CA LEU A 145 9.39 2.85 -6.69
C LEU A 145 10.50 2.01 -7.33
N GLN A 146 11.71 2.02 -6.79
CA GLN A 146 12.84 1.21 -7.26
C GLN A 146 12.51 -0.29 -7.29
N ASN A 147 11.61 -0.73 -6.42
CA ASN A 147 11.11 -2.09 -6.40
C ASN A 147 9.80 -2.26 -7.20
N SER A 148 9.28 -1.21 -7.84
CA SER A 148 8.01 -1.20 -8.60
C SER A 148 6.83 -1.81 -7.83
N GLN A 149 6.83 -1.65 -6.50
CA GLN A 149 5.80 -2.21 -5.60
C GLN A 149 4.54 -1.33 -5.55
N SER A 150 3.46 -1.87 -4.97
CA SER A 150 2.17 -1.19 -4.78
C SER A 150 2.04 -0.43 -3.46
N ASN A 151 3.09 -0.36 -2.64
CA ASN A 151 2.99 0.13 -1.26
C ASN A 151 2.63 1.61 -1.16
N ALA A 152 3.23 2.47 -2.00
CA ALA A 152 2.92 3.89 -2.02
C ALA A 152 1.47 4.15 -2.48
N MET A 153 0.96 3.36 -3.43
CA MET A 153 -0.43 3.39 -3.84
C MET A 153 -1.35 3.00 -2.68
N ILE A 154 -1.05 1.93 -1.94
CA ILE A 154 -1.83 1.50 -0.77
C ILE A 154 -1.86 2.61 0.28
N ALA A 155 -0.71 3.21 0.61
CA ALA A 155 -0.66 4.34 1.54
C ALA A 155 -1.58 5.48 1.08
N GLY A 156 -1.47 5.91 -0.18
CA GLY A 156 -2.31 6.94 -0.76
C GLY A 156 -3.80 6.61 -0.72
N LEU A 157 -4.19 5.39 -1.10
CA LEU A 157 -5.59 4.94 -1.07
C LEU A 157 -6.15 4.91 0.36
N LEU A 158 -5.38 4.49 1.36
CA LEU A 158 -5.79 4.50 2.77
C LEU A 158 -5.96 5.94 3.29
N LEU A 159 -5.08 6.87 2.89
CA LEU A 159 -5.25 8.30 3.20
C LEU A 159 -6.53 8.85 2.56
N PHE A 160 -6.80 8.55 1.29
CA PHE A 160 -8.04 8.94 0.62
C PHE A 160 -9.28 8.30 1.26
N ALA A 161 -9.19 7.06 1.73
CA ALA A 161 -10.27 6.39 2.45
C ALA A 161 -10.58 7.14 3.75
N PHE A 162 -9.56 7.49 4.55
CA PHE A 162 -9.72 8.29 5.76
C PHE A 162 -10.36 9.66 5.45
N VAL A 163 -9.85 10.38 4.45
CA VAL A 163 -10.42 11.67 4.01
C VAL A 163 -11.88 11.52 3.60
N SER A 164 -12.22 10.42 2.94
CA SER A 164 -13.59 10.12 2.52
C SER A 164 -14.50 9.84 3.71
N MET A 165 -14.01 9.16 4.74
CA MET A 165 -14.75 8.97 6.01
C MET A 165 -14.98 10.31 6.73
N GLU A 166 -13.97 11.16 6.82
CA GLU A 166 -14.09 12.50 7.42
C GLU A 166 -15.13 13.38 6.70
N LYS A 167 -15.35 13.14 5.41
CA LYS A 167 -16.37 13.80 4.57
C LYS A 167 -17.71 13.06 4.55
N GLY A 168 -17.87 11.98 5.31
CA GLY A 168 -19.09 11.15 5.33
C GLY A 168 -19.36 10.36 4.03
N LYS A 169 -18.37 10.25 3.13
CA LYS A 169 -18.47 9.54 1.85
C LYS A 169 -18.13 8.05 2.02
N PHE A 170 -18.95 7.33 2.79
CA PHE A 170 -18.72 5.92 3.12
C PHE A 170 -18.63 4.99 1.91
N PRO A 171 -19.45 5.14 0.83
CA PRO A 171 -19.31 4.29 -0.36
C PRO A 171 -17.91 4.36 -0.97
N LEU A 172 -17.33 5.57 -1.07
CA LEU A 172 -15.98 5.77 -1.60
C LEU A 172 -14.91 5.26 -0.63
N ALA A 173 -15.06 5.55 0.66
CA ALA A 173 -14.10 5.10 1.66
C ALA A 173 -13.97 3.58 1.68
N THR A 174 -15.10 2.86 1.69
CA THR A 174 -15.12 1.39 1.70
C THR A 174 -14.62 0.80 0.39
N PHE A 175 -14.94 1.42 -0.76
CA PHE A 175 -14.37 1.04 -2.05
C PHE A 175 -12.83 1.07 -2.01
N LEU A 176 -12.25 2.18 -1.54
CA LEU A 176 -10.80 2.35 -1.47
C LEU A 176 -10.14 1.35 -0.51
N ILE A 177 -10.77 1.06 0.65
CA ILE A 177 -10.30 0.05 1.59
C ILE A 177 -10.36 -1.35 0.96
N MET A 178 -11.44 -1.69 0.25
CA MET A 178 -11.55 -2.99 -0.40
C MET A 178 -10.57 -3.16 -1.57
N ILE A 179 -10.29 -2.11 -2.33
CA ILE A 179 -9.18 -2.13 -3.31
C ILE A 179 -7.85 -2.43 -2.60
N CYS A 180 -7.54 -1.74 -1.50
CA CYS A 180 -6.32 -2.04 -0.72
C CYS A 180 -6.28 -3.48 -0.23
N PHE A 181 -7.41 -4.03 0.25
CA PHE A 181 -7.53 -5.42 0.68
C PHE A 181 -7.21 -6.40 -0.46
N TYR A 182 -7.76 -6.18 -1.65
CA TYR A 182 -7.49 -7.06 -2.79
C TYR A 182 -6.09 -6.89 -3.38
N ILE A 183 -5.43 -5.75 -3.16
CA ILE A 183 -4.01 -5.59 -3.46
C ILE A 183 -3.17 -6.29 -2.39
N LYS A 184 -3.36 -5.94 -1.11
CA LYS A 184 -2.69 -6.57 0.05
C LYS A 184 -3.70 -6.80 1.17
N LEU A 185 -3.76 -8.04 1.67
CA LEU A 185 -4.72 -8.47 2.71
C LEU A 185 -4.79 -7.51 3.92
N THR A 186 -3.65 -6.92 4.28
CA THR A 186 -3.54 -5.96 5.40
C THR A 186 -4.39 -4.71 5.23
N GLY A 187 -4.80 -4.37 4.01
CA GLY A 187 -5.71 -3.24 3.74
C GLY A 187 -7.04 -3.32 4.49
N ILE A 188 -7.53 -4.53 4.79
CA ILE A 188 -8.79 -4.75 5.53
C ILE A 188 -8.75 -4.14 6.95
N LEU A 189 -7.56 -4.01 7.53
CA LEU A 189 -7.40 -3.46 8.89
C LEU A 189 -7.89 -2.01 8.98
N ALA A 190 -7.90 -1.28 7.86
CA ALA A 190 -8.45 0.07 7.82
C ALA A 190 -9.97 0.11 8.07
N CYS A 191 -10.67 -1.02 7.96
CA CYS A 191 -12.06 -1.10 8.37
C CYS A 191 -12.25 -0.73 9.86
N VAL A 192 -11.24 -0.93 10.73
CA VAL A 192 -11.36 -0.57 12.15
C VAL A 192 -11.72 0.90 12.37
N LEU A 193 -11.34 1.77 11.43
CA LEU A 193 -11.63 3.21 11.50
C LEU A 193 -13.14 3.51 11.53
N PHE A 194 -14.00 2.57 11.07
CA PHE A 194 -15.46 2.75 11.13
C PHE A 194 -15.99 2.98 12.55
N LEU A 195 -15.26 2.51 13.57
CA LEU A 195 -15.64 2.66 14.97
C LEU A 195 -15.80 4.12 15.40
N PHE A 196 -15.10 5.04 14.73
CA PHE A 196 -15.09 6.47 15.06
C PHE A 196 -16.26 7.25 14.47
N TYR A 197 -17.10 6.63 13.62
CA TYR A 197 -18.17 7.32 12.89
C TYR A 197 -19.55 6.77 13.25
N ASP A 198 -20.55 7.63 13.21
CA ASP A 198 -21.91 7.28 13.68
C ASP A 198 -22.64 6.32 12.74
N ASN A 199 -22.42 6.41 11.43
CA ASN A 199 -23.13 5.61 10.43
C ASN A 199 -22.52 4.22 10.18
N LYS A 200 -22.34 3.43 11.25
CA LYS A 200 -21.64 2.13 11.21
C LYS A 200 -22.31 1.14 10.25
N TRP A 201 -23.64 1.06 10.22
CA TRP A 201 -24.35 0.17 9.30
C TRP A 201 -24.16 0.51 7.84
N LYS A 202 -24.14 1.80 7.49
CA LYS A 202 -23.83 2.21 6.12
C LYS A 202 -22.43 1.79 5.72
N PHE A 203 -21.46 1.93 6.61
CA PHE A 203 -20.10 1.49 6.37
C PHE A 203 -20.05 -0.03 6.13
N VAL A 204 -20.65 -0.84 7.01
CA VAL A 204 -20.66 -2.30 6.89
C VAL A 204 -21.33 -2.75 5.59
N LEU A 205 -22.50 -2.19 5.25
CA LEU A 205 -23.21 -2.54 4.02
C LEU A 205 -22.40 -2.20 2.76
N TRP A 206 -21.79 -1.03 2.70
CA TRP A 206 -20.94 -0.66 1.56
C TRP A 206 -19.65 -1.48 1.52
N SER A 207 -19.08 -1.85 2.67
CA SER A 207 -17.94 -2.76 2.72
C SER A 207 -18.29 -4.14 2.17
N ALA A 208 -19.41 -4.71 2.59
CA ALA A 208 -19.89 -6.00 2.08
C ALA A 208 -20.20 -5.93 0.58
N PHE A 209 -20.85 -4.85 0.12
CA PHE A 209 -21.14 -4.63 -1.30
C PHE A 209 -19.86 -4.62 -2.14
N TRP A 210 -18.88 -3.77 -1.80
CA TRP A 210 -17.64 -3.69 -2.55
C TRP A 210 -16.79 -4.94 -2.43
N PHE A 211 -16.81 -5.61 -1.27
CA PHE A 211 -16.14 -6.90 -1.11
C PHE A 211 -16.66 -7.91 -2.11
N VAL A 212 -17.98 -8.07 -2.24
CA VAL A 212 -18.59 -9.04 -3.18
C VAL A 212 -18.35 -8.64 -4.63
N ILE A 213 -18.56 -7.36 -4.98
CA ILE A 213 -18.38 -6.88 -6.36
C ILE A 213 -16.93 -7.06 -6.82
N LEU A 214 -15.96 -6.69 -5.98
CA LEU A 214 -14.55 -6.84 -6.32
C LEU A 214 -14.10 -8.31 -6.31
N ALA A 215 -14.65 -9.16 -5.43
CA ALA A 215 -14.41 -10.59 -5.48
C ALA A 215 -14.91 -11.22 -6.80
N ALA A 216 -16.02 -10.74 -7.30
CA ALA A 216 -16.62 -11.23 -8.54
C ALA A 216 -16.01 -10.60 -9.81
N LEU A 217 -15.23 -9.51 -9.70
CA LEU A 217 -14.65 -8.81 -10.85
C LEU A 217 -13.91 -9.73 -11.82
N PRO A 218 -13.09 -10.72 -11.36
CA PRO A 218 -12.39 -11.61 -12.29
C PRO A 218 -13.31 -12.48 -13.15
N LEU A 219 -14.60 -12.67 -12.78
CA LEU A 219 -15.58 -13.42 -13.60
C LEU A 219 -15.81 -12.81 -14.97
N ILE A 220 -15.41 -11.57 -15.20
CA ILE A 220 -15.41 -10.95 -16.53
C ILE A 220 -14.43 -11.66 -17.47
N PHE A 221 -13.38 -12.31 -16.93
CA PHE A 221 -12.25 -12.86 -17.66
C PHE A 221 -12.09 -14.37 -17.52
N THR A 222 -12.71 -14.98 -16.49
CA THR A 222 -12.60 -16.41 -16.22
C THR A 222 -13.94 -16.97 -15.71
N ASP A 223 -14.10 -18.30 -15.72
CA ASP A 223 -15.30 -18.95 -15.20
C ASP A 223 -15.28 -19.06 -13.66
N LEU A 224 -16.47 -19.34 -13.10
CA LEU A 224 -16.65 -19.40 -11.66
C LEU A 224 -15.82 -20.51 -10.98
N GLN A 225 -15.69 -21.68 -11.64
CA GLN A 225 -14.96 -22.82 -11.08
C GLN A 225 -13.47 -22.48 -10.96
N THR A 226 -12.90 -21.95 -12.03
CA THR A 226 -11.50 -21.49 -12.08
C THR A 226 -11.28 -20.39 -11.03
N LEU A 227 -12.18 -19.41 -10.91
CA LEU A 227 -12.05 -18.34 -9.93
C LEU A 227 -12.04 -18.86 -8.49
N ILE A 228 -12.92 -19.82 -8.14
CA ILE A 228 -12.94 -20.44 -6.82
C ILE A 228 -11.60 -21.14 -6.53
N ILE A 229 -11.04 -21.85 -7.53
CA ILE A 229 -9.73 -22.49 -7.40
C ILE A 229 -8.63 -21.45 -7.16
N GLN A 230 -8.63 -20.34 -7.90
CA GLN A 230 -7.65 -19.28 -7.71
C GLN A 230 -7.71 -18.66 -6.31
N TYR A 231 -8.91 -18.39 -5.77
CA TYR A 231 -9.05 -17.89 -4.39
C TYR A 231 -8.61 -18.92 -3.34
N LYS A 232 -8.89 -20.20 -3.55
CA LYS A 232 -8.38 -21.27 -2.67
C LYS A 232 -6.86 -21.31 -2.68
N ASN A 233 -6.25 -21.28 -3.87
CA ASN A 233 -4.79 -21.30 -4.02
C ASN A 233 -4.15 -20.05 -3.39
N TRP A 234 -4.81 -18.87 -3.49
CA TRP A 234 -4.37 -17.67 -2.77
C TRP A 234 -4.38 -17.88 -1.26
N GLY A 235 -5.46 -18.46 -0.71
CA GLY A 235 -5.56 -18.80 0.72
C GLY A 235 -4.48 -19.78 1.18
N VAL A 236 -4.20 -20.83 0.39
CA VAL A 236 -3.12 -21.79 0.66
C VAL A 236 -1.77 -21.10 0.66
N LEU A 237 -1.45 -20.31 -0.38
CA LEU A 237 -0.20 -19.57 -0.43
C LEU A 237 0.01 -18.66 0.80
N LEU A 238 -1.04 -17.96 1.23
CA LEU A 238 -0.97 -17.07 2.39
C LEU A 238 -0.77 -17.84 3.71
N ALA A 239 -1.33 -19.05 3.81
CA ALA A 239 -1.20 -19.91 4.99
C ALA A 239 0.18 -20.56 5.06
N ASP A 240 0.68 -21.06 3.92
CA ASP A 240 1.95 -21.81 3.82
C ASP A 240 3.19 -20.90 3.78
N ASP A 241 2.98 -19.58 3.61
CA ASP A 241 4.08 -18.65 3.54
C ASP A 241 4.67 -18.40 4.95
N HIS A 242 5.37 -19.40 5.45
CA HIS A 242 6.12 -19.36 6.70
C HIS A 242 7.51 -18.74 6.55
N SER A 243 7.91 -18.30 5.35
CA SER A 243 9.20 -17.69 5.12
C SER A 243 9.34 -16.46 6.03
N GLN A 244 10.21 -16.60 7.02
CA GLN A 244 10.63 -15.48 7.86
C GLN A 244 11.56 -14.63 7.00
N SER A 245 11.05 -13.54 6.42
CA SER A 245 11.99 -12.51 6.04
C SER A 245 12.58 -11.96 7.33
N GLN A 246 13.90 -11.95 7.43
CA GLN A 246 14.62 -11.24 8.49
C GLN A 246 14.46 -9.72 8.29
N GLY A 247 13.26 -9.32 7.85
CA GLY A 247 12.90 -7.94 7.64
C GLY A 247 12.86 -7.18 8.95
N ILE A 248 12.84 -5.89 8.85
CA ILE A 248 12.79 -4.92 9.95
C ILE A 248 11.35 -4.89 10.52
N SER A 249 10.83 -6.05 10.92
CA SER A 249 9.57 -6.20 11.67
C SER A 249 9.87 -6.37 13.14
N VAL A 250 8.88 -6.18 14.00
CA VAL A 250 9.03 -6.46 15.44
C VAL A 250 9.54 -7.88 15.67
N LEU A 251 9.02 -8.86 14.92
CA LEU A 251 9.49 -10.25 14.98
C LEU A 251 10.96 -10.36 14.59
N GLY A 252 11.35 -9.76 13.45
CA GLY A 252 12.72 -9.78 12.94
C GLY A 252 13.71 -9.05 13.86
N ILE A 253 13.30 -7.94 14.47
CA ILE A 253 14.12 -7.20 15.44
C ILE A 253 14.36 -8.05 16.70
N ILE A 254 13.31 -8.66 17.27
CA ILE A 254 13.45 -9.52 18.45
C ILE A 254 14.39 -10.69 18.13
N SER A 255 14.20 -11.33 17.00
CA SER A 255 15.05 -12.45 16.58
C SER A 255 16.52 -12.05 16.41
N SER A 256 16.77 -10.93 15.71
CA SER A 256 18.14 -10.50 15.39
C SER A 256 18.90 -9.88 16.58
N TRP A 257 18.21 -9.12 17.46
CA TRP A 257 18.87 -8.40 18.56
C TRP A 257 19.06 -9.26 19.79
N PHE A 258 18.13 -10.18 20.05
CA PHE A 258 18.15 -11.00 21.25
C PHE A 258 18.54 -12.46 20.98
N SER A 259 18.78 -12.83 19.71
CA SER A 259 19.10 -14.22 19.31
C SER A 259 18.07 -15.24 19.81
N VAL A 260 16.79 -14.84 19.85
CA VAL A 260 15.65 -15.66 20.30
C VAL A 260 14.70 -15.82 19.12
N GLU A 261 14.10 -16.99 18.97
CA GLU A 261 13.00 -17.19 18.03
C GLU A 261 11.65 -16.92 18.73
N PRO A 262 11.10 -15.69 18.60
CA PRO A 262 9.85 -15.35 19.27
C PRO A 262 8.66 -16.05 18.57
N SER A 263 7.68 -16.47 19.36
CA SER A 263 6.43 -16.98 18.81
C SER A 263 5.71 -15.89 18.00
N LYS A 264 5.52 -16.14 16.70
CA LYS A 264 4.78 -15.26 15.80
C LYS A 264 3.39 -14.89 16.37
N THR A 265 2.70 -15.86 16.95
CA THR A 265 1.38 -15.67 17.55
C THR A 265 1.43 -14.71 18.74
N ILE A 266 2.41 -14.86 19.64
CA ILE A 266 2.56 -13.98 20.81
C ILE A 266 2.85 -12.56 20.37
N VAL A 267 3.78 -12.36 19.43
CA VAL A 267 4.14 -11.03 18.92
C VAL A 267 2.92 -10.37 18.26
N LEU A 268 2.19 -11.11 17.44
CA LEU A 268 0.99 -10.60 16.76
C LEU A 268 -0.12 -10.24 17.76
N LEU A 269 -0.41 -11.11 18.74
CA LEU A 269 -1.42 -10.84 19.78
C LEU A 269 -1.04 -9.62 20.63
N SER A 270 0.24 -9.48 20.98
CA SER A 270 0.74 -8.29 21.68
C SER A 270 0.55 -7.03 20.84
N GLY A 271 0.84 -7.11 19.53
CA GLY A 271 0.62 -6.00 18.60
C GLY A 271 -0.85 -5.64 18.47
N ILE A 272 -1.75 -6.63 18.39
CA ILE A 272 -3.20 -6.40 18.36
C ILE A 272 -3.66 -5.74 19.66
N PHE A 273 -3.21 -6.23 20.80
CA PHE A 273 -3.53 -5.63 22.10
C PHE A 273 -3.13 -4.16 22.17
N LEU A 274 -1.89 -3.85 21.82
CA LEU A 274 -1.38 -2.46 21.81
C LEU A 274 -2.17 -1.58 20.83
N PHE A 275 -2.52 -2.11 19.67
CA PHE A 275 -3.30 -1.38 18.66
C PHE A 275 -4.73 -1.09 19.11
N LEU A 276 -5.35 -2.01 19.85
CA LEU A 276 -6.71 -1.83 20.37
C LEU A 276 -6.77 -0.98 21.64
N LEU A 277 -5.66 -0.85 22.37
CA LEU A 277 -5.62 -0.15 23.68
C LEU A 277 -6.16 1.29 23.62
N PRO A 278 -5.85 2.14 22.60
CA PRO A 278 -6.39 3.49 22.52
C PRO A 278 -7.92 3.53 22.36
N LEU A 279 -8.56 2.45 21.86
CA LEU A 279 -10.01 2.38 21.67
C LEU A 279 -10.81 2.42 23.01
N ILE A 280 -10.15 2.21 24.14
CA ILE A 280 -10.76 2.39 25.49
C ILE A 280 -11.21 3.84 25.68
N LYS A 281 -10.56 4.81 25.01
CA LYS A 281 -10.88 6.25 25.11
C LYS A 281 -12.04 6.64 24.18
N ILE A 282 -13.20 6.01 24.35
CA ILE A 282 -14.40 6.22 23.50
C ILE A 282 -14.80 7.70 23.40
N GLN A 283 -14.60 8.49 24.47
CA GLN A 283 -14.94 9.92 24.49
C GLN A 283 -14.13 10.73 23.43
N ARG A 284 -12.96 10.23 23.02
CA ARG A 284 -12.09 10.88 22.04
C ARG A 284 -12.44 10.52 20.58
N PHE A 285 -13.41 9.64 20.33
CA PHE A 285 -13.73 9.19 18.96
C PHE A 285 -14.20 10.33 18.05
N LYS A 286 -14.80 11.38 18.61
CA LYS A 286 -15.22 12.57 17.85
C LYS A 286 -14.08 13.57 17.60
N ASP A 287 -12.95 13.39 18.28
CA ASP A 287 -11.77 14.25 18.14
C ASP A 287 -11.00 13.86 16.86
N PHE A 288 -10.82 14.84 15.98
CA PHE A 288 -10.09 14.63 14.72
C PHE A 288 -8.64 14.22 14.96
N ASP A 289 -7.95 14.86 15.90
CA ASP A 289 -6.53 14.57 16.15
C ASP A 289 -6.37 13.15 16.68
N PHE A 290 -7.32 12.66 17.48
CA PHE A 290 -7.33 11.26 17.91
C PHE A 290 -7.50 10.30 16.75
N ARG A 291 -8.45 10.57 15.83
CA ARG A 291 -8.65 9.73 14.64
C ARG A 291 -7.44 9.74 13.71
N LEU A 292 -6.80 10.90 13.53
CA LEU A 292 -5.59 11.01 12.73
C LEU A 292 -4.42 10.23 13.36
N LEU A 293 -4.20 10.36 14.66
CA LEU A 293 -3.17 9.57 15.37
C LEU A 293 -3.46 8.07 15.32
N TYR A 294 -4.73 7.69 15.36
CA TYR A 294 -5.10 6.29 15.23
C TYR A 294 -4.86 5.75 13.82
N LEU A 295 -5.10 6.58 12.77
CA LEU A 295 -4.69 6.26 11.40
C LEU A 295 -3.17 6.06 11.31
N CYS A 296 -2.37 6.96 11.90
CA CYS A 296 -0.91 6.78 11.95
C CYS A 296 -0.52 5.47 12.64
N SER A 297 -1.16 5.14 13.77
CA SER A 297 -0.93 3.87 14.47
C SER A 297 -1.29 2.67 13.60
N LEU A 298 -2.37 2.75 12.82
CA LEU A 298 -2.77 1.71 11.87
C LEU A 298 -1.70 1.50 10.78
N LEU A 299 -1.26 2.59 10.16
CA LEU A 299 -0.27 2.53 9.07
C LEU A 299 1.06 1.96 9.57
N ILE A 300 1.51 2.38 10.74
CA ILE A 300 2.71 1.81 11.39
C ILE A 300 2.48 0.32 11.68
N TRP A 301 1.34 -0.03 12.28
CA TRP A 301 1.04 -1.41 12.66
C TRP A 301 1.04 -2.37 11.47
N ILE A 302 0.46 -1.95 10.33
CA ILE A 302 0.43 -2.74 9.08
C ILE A 302 1.84 -3.14 8.64
N VAL A 303 2.84 -2.31 8.88
CA VAL A 303 4.22 -2.57 8.48
C VAL A 303 4.97 -3.35 9.55
N ILE A 304 5.04 -2.84 10.79
CA ILE A 304 5.95 -3.39 11.80
C ILE A 304 5.51 -4.75 12.36
N PHE A 305 4.20 -5.06 12.36
CA PHE A 305 3.69 -6.37 12.76
C PHE A 305 3.50 -7.35 11.58
N ASN A 306 3.81 -6.91 10.36
CA ASN A 306 3.93 -7.82 9.24
C ASN A 306 5.27 -8.55 9.31
N HIS A 307 5.24 -9.87 9.53
CA HIS A 307 6.45 -10.71 9.61
C HIS A 307 7.29 -10.71 8.31
N LYS A 308 6.72 -10.24 7.21
CA LYS A 308 7.34 -10.08 5.89
C LYS A 308 7.56 -8.62 5.51
N ALA A 309 7.68 -7.73 6.49
CA ALA A 309 8.01 -6.35 6.20
C ALA A 309 9.35 -6.27 5.44
N GLU A 310 9.33 -5.60 4.31
CA GLU A 310 10.47 -5.31 3.47
C GLU A 310 10.69 -3.79 3.43
N SER A 311 11.91 -3.34 3.12
CA SER A 311 12.21 -1.91 2.99
C SER A 311 11.16 -1.14 2.16
N PRO A 312 10.69 -1.62 0.99
CA PRO A 312 9.68 -0.91 0.22
C PRO A 312 8.34 -0.73 0.92
N SER A 313 8.08 -1.46 2.01
CA SER A 313 6.81 -1.36 2.76
C SER A 313 6.77 -0.16 3.71
N TYR A 314 7.92 0.41 4.07
CA TYR A 314 8.00 1.48 5.07
C TYR A 314 7.32 2.78 4.63
N ILE A 315 7.15 3.01 3.32
CA ILE A 315 6.37 4.13 2.81
C ILE A 315 4.93 4.16 3.34
N VAL A 316 4.39 3.03 3.79
CA VAL A 316 3.06 2.98 4.40
C VAL A 316 3.10 3.50 5.84
N ALA A 317 4.22 3.38 6.55
CA ALA A 317 4.36 3.71 7.97
C ALA A 317 4.82 5.16 8.23
N ILE A 318 5.35 5.85 7.23
CA ILE A 318 5.87 7.22 7.30
C ILE A 318 4.82 8.21 6.80
#